data_96ea926a1873cd0d325b1d6521555951
#
_entry.id   96ea926a1873cd0d325b1d6521555951
#
_cell.length_a   1.000
_cell.length_b   1.000
_cell.length_c   1.000
_cell.angle_alpha   90.00
_cell.angle_beta   90.00
_cell.angle_gamma   90.00
#
_symmetry.space_group_name_H-M   'P 1'
#
loop_
_entity.id
_entity.type
_entity.pdbx_description
1 polymer ?
#
loop_
_entity_poly.entity_id
_entity_poly.type
_entity_poly.pdbx_seq_one_letter_code
_entity_poly.pdbx_strand_id
1 'polypeptide(L)'
;MSEIEYNNLLFEISERLDQQNVLERLLFMCRGKLSPLSERQDSIQDTLSLFKELEDRNCLGVDRVQVLKDLLKGVRQWSLFGKVKKFESTRIEYNGLIEQIILVLDELNDMERLIAICRMAIAEANESNIQDVRSLFKELENSECLGIDCLGLLKEILTKTEQGDLLRDVEGFEARRNREDEFESRKGTQVSLAHT
;
A
#
# COMPACT_ATOMS: atom_id res chain seq x y z
N MET A 1 1.67 1.53 3.92
CA MET A 1 1.92 1.80 2.49
C MET A 1 0.90 2.81 2.10
N SER A 2 1.39 3.97 1.73
CA SER A 2 0.53 5.09 1.43
C SER A 2 -0.29 4.78 0.17
N GLU A 3 -1.44 5.37 0.09
CA GLU A 3 -2.25 5.42 -1.13
C GLU A 3 -1.42 5.93 -2.33
N ILE A 4 -0.43 6.78 -2.04
CA ILE A 4 0.53 7.31 -3.01
C ILE A 4 1.36 6.20 -3.67
N GLU A 5 1.93 5.24 -2.91
CA GLU A 5 2.72 4.15 -3.51
C GLU A 5 1.87 3.22 -4.37
N TYR A 6 0.66 2.92 -3.92
CA TYR A 6 -0.31 2.15 -4.69
C TYR A 6 -0.66 2.87 -5.99
N ASN A 7 -0.96 4.17 -5.93
CA ASN A 7 -1.28 4.97 -7.10
C ASN A 7 -0.09 5.07 -8.07
N ASN A 8 1.13 5.23 -7.56
CA ASN A 8 2.34 5.21 -8.38
C ASN A 8 2.55 3.85 -9.07
N LEU A 9 2.29 2.75 -8.36
CA LEU A 9 2.35 1.41 -8.94
C LEU A 9 1.32 1.23 -10.07
N LEU A 10 0.07 1.66 -9.86
CA LEU A 10 -0.97 1.61 -10.89
C LEU A 10 -0.61 2.46 -12.10
N PHE A 11 -0.09 3.66 -11.87
CA PHE A 11 0.35 4.56 -12.94
C PHE A 11 1.47 3.93 -13.77
N GLU A 12 2.54 3.42 -13.14
CA GLU A 12 3.63 2.75 -13.86
C GLU A 12 3.13 1.55 -14.68
N ILE A 13 2.22 0.76 -14.10
CA ILE A 13 1.65 -0.40 -14.78
C ILE A 13 0.81 0.04 -15.98
N SER A 14 -0.04 1.07 -15.81
CA SER A 14 -0.90 1.55 -16.88
C SER A 14 -0.10 2.07 -18.07
N GLU A 15 0.92 2.91 -17.84
CA GLU A 15 1.79 3.41 -18.91
C GLU A 15 2.43 2.28 -19.72
N ARG A 16 2.94 1.24 -19.04
CA ARG A 16 3.57 0.09 -19.73
C ARG A 16 2.57 -0.75 -20.51
N LEU A 17 1.36 -0.91 -20.01
CA LEU A 17 0.31 -1.66 -20.69
C LEU A 17 -0.24 -0.89 -21.91
N ASP A 18 -0.38 0.43 -21.79
CA ASP A 18 -0.83 1.30 -22.89
C ASP A 18 0.20 1.33 -24.03
N GLN A 19 1.50 1.39 -23.73
CA GLN A 19 2.58 1.26 -24.72
C GLN A 19 2.52 -0.07 -25.51
N GLN A 20 1.91 -1.11 -24.96
CA GLN A 20 1.78 -2.42 -25.59
C GLN A 20 0.43 -2.63 -26.30
N ASN A 21 -0.47 -1.62 -26.25
CA ASN A 21 -1.78 -1.67 -26.87
C ASN A 21 -2.62 -2.91 -26.46
N VAL A 22 -2.60 -3.28 -25.17
CA VAL A 22 -3.28 -4.49 -24.66
C VAL A 22 -4.66 -4.19 -24.05
N LEU A 23 -5.15 -2.94 -24.12
CA LEU A 23 -6.39 -2.48 -23.47
C LEU A 23 -7.60 -3.34 -23.84
N GLU A 24 -7.83 -3.67 -25.12
CA GLU A 24 -8.94 -4.50 -25.56
C GLU A 24 -8.93 -5.89 -24.89
N ARG A 25 -7.74 -6.47 -24.74
CA ARG A 25 -7.58 -7.76 -24.06
C ARG A 25 -7.89 -7.67 -22.57
N LEU A 26 -7.47 -6.59 -21.92
CA LEU A 26 -7.78 -6.32 -20.51
C LEU A 26 -9.29 -6.14 -20.31
N LEU A 27 -9.96 -5.36 -21.17
CA LEU A 27 -11.42 -5.18 -21.17
C LEU A 27 -12.14 -6.51 -21.33
N PHE A 28 -11.68 -7.36 -22.26
CA PHE A 28 -12.25 -8.69 -22.44
C PHE A 28 -12.14 -9.54 -21.16
N MET A 29 -10.99 -9.52 -20.48
CA MET A 29 -10.77 -10.25 -19.23
C MET A 29 -11.64 -9.71 -18.07
N CYS A 30 -11.93 -8.41 -18.07
CA CYS A 30 -12.72 -7.74 -17.04
C CYS A 30 -14.25 -7.80 -17.29
N ARG A 31 -14.73 -8.37 -18.40
CA ARG A 31 -16.17 -8.36 -18.76
C ARG A 31 -17.10 -8.74 -17.64
N GLY A 32 -16.78 -9.81 -16.90
CA GLY A 32 -17.62 -10.27 -15.78
C GLY A 32 -17.64 -9.33 -14.58
N LYS A 33 -16.60 -8.47 -14.43
CA LYS A 33 -16.48 -7.50 -13.34
C LYS A 33 -17.06 -6.13 -13.72
N LEU A 34 -17.11 -5.84 -15.01
CA LEU A 34 -17.60 -4.57 -15.56
C LEU A 34 -19.08 -4.60 -15.97
N SER A 35 -19.78 -5.74 -15.79
CA SER A 35 -21.20 -5.86 -16.12
C SER A 35 -22.11 -5.15 -15.09
N PRO A 36 -23.19 -4.44 -15.49
CA PRO A 36 -23.69 -4.23 -16.84
C PRO A 36 -22.94 -3.13 -17.60
N LEU A 37 -22.47 -3.48 -18.79
CA LEU A 37 -21.53 -2.70 -19.61
C LEU A 37 -22.17 -1.56 -20.43
N SER A 38 -23.49 -1.34 -20.37
CA SER A 38 -24.21 -0.65 -21.45
C SER A 38 -24.00 0.87 -21.54
N GLU A 39 -23.44 1.55 -20.53
CA GLU A 39 -23.34 3.02 -20.56
C GLU A 39 -21.93 3.62 -20.30
N ARG A 40 -20.96 2.83 -19.82
CA ARG A 40 -19.63 3.33 -19.44
C ARG A 40 -18.44 2.73 -20.20
N GLN A 41 -18.68 1.76 -21.08
CA GLN A 41 -17.59 1.15 -21.85
C GLN A 41 -16.91 2.16 -22.79
N ASP A 42 -17.69 3.11 -23.32
CA ASP A 42 -17.17 4.19 -24.17
C ASP A 42 -16.32 5.22 -23.40
N SER A 43 -16.34 5.19 -22.06
CA SER A 43 -15.52 6.08 -21.21
C SER A 43 -14.15 5.52 -20.88
N ILE A 44 -13.90 4.22 -21.09
CA ILE A 44 -12.60 3.59 -20.81
C ILE A 44 -11.72 3.69 -22.06
N GLN A 45 -10.84 4.69 -22.07
CA GLN A 45 -9.98 5.00 -23.22
C GLN A 45 -8.53 4.51 -23.06
N ASP A 46 -8.12 4.20 -21.82
CA ASP A 46 -6.78 3.76 -21.46
C ASP A 46 -6.82 2.77 -20.26
N THR A 47 -5.66 2.21 -19.94
CA THR A 47 -5.55 1.25 -18.84
C THR A 47 -5.79 1.88 -17.48
N LEU A 48 -5.44 3.16 -17.29
CA LEU A 48 -5.65 3.85 -16.02
C LEU A 48 -7.14 4.07 -15.75
N SER A 49 -7.92 4.46 -16.77
CA SER A 49 -9.39 4.57 -16.65
C SER A 49 -10.06 3.23 -16.39
N LEU A 50 -9.53 2.12 -16.94
CA LEU A 50 -9.97 0.77 -16.60
C LEU A 50 -9.69 0.44 -15.11
N PHE A 51 -8.50 0.76 -14.60
CA PHE A 51 -8.18 0.52 -13.19
C PHE A 51 -9.11 1.32 -12.27
N LYS A 52 -9.34 2.59 -12.58
CA LYS A 52 -10.27 3.44 -11.82
C LYS A 52 -11.69 2.88 -11.79
N GLU A 53 -12.20 2.40 -12.92
CA GLU A 53 -13.53 1.75 -12.96
C GLU A 53 -13.57 0.46 -12.12
N LEU A 54 -12.46 -0.31 -12.07
CA LEU A 54 -12.35 -1.48 -11.21
C LEU A 54 -12.28 -1.11 -9.72
N GLU A 55 -11.69 0.03 -9.37
CA GLU A 55 -11.67 0.58 -8.01
C GLU A 55 -13.06 1.05 -7.58
N ASP A 56 -13.74 1.84 -8.42
CA ASP A 56 -15.11 2.30 -8.18
C ASP A 56 -16.08 1.13 -7.92
N ARG A 57 -15.81 -0.01 -8.54
CA ARG A 57 -16.58 -1.26 -8.34
C ARG A 57 -16.06 -2.13 -7.20
N ASN A 58 -15.12 -1.65 -6.41
CA ASN A 58 -14.49 -2.43 -5.35
C ASN A 58 -13.85 -3.76 -5.80
N CYS A 59 -13.47 -3.88 -7.07
CA CYS A 59 -12.79 -5.05 -7.63
C CYS A 59 -11.27 -4.93 -7.53
N LEU A 60 -10.75 -3.73 -7.45
CA LEU A 60 -9.35 -3.37 -7.30
C LEU A 60 -9.20 -2.41 -6.11
N GLY A 61 -8.06 -2.35 -5.49
CA GLY A 61 -7.77 -1.46 -4.37
C GLY A 61 -6.47 -1.87 -3.70
N VAL A 62 -5.99 -1.02 -2.81
CA VAL A 62 -4.73 -1.19 -2.09
C VAL A 62 -4.61 -2.55 -1.39
N ASP A 63 -5.72 -3.10 -0.88
CA ASP A 63 -5.81 -4.42 -0.24
C ASP A 63 -6.35 -5.51 -1.18
N ARG A 64 -6.65 -5.18 -2.42
CA ARG A 64 -7.33 -6.06 -3.39
C ARG A 64 -6.65 -6.07 -4.74
N VAL A 65 -5.38 -6.47 -4.76
CA VAL A 65 -4.54 -6.51 -5.97
C VAL A 65 -4.67 -7.82 -6.77
N GLN A 66 -5.53 -8.75 -6.36
CA GLN A 66 -5.65 -10.05 -7.03
C GLN A 66 -6.09 -9.91 -8.49
N VAL A 67 -7.05 -9.02 -8.77
CA VAL A 67 -7.50 -8.75 -10.14
C VAL A 67 -6.36 -8.23 -11.00
N LEU A 68 -5.55 -7.30 -10.48
CA LEU A 68 -4.38 -6.78 -11.18
C LEU A 68 -3.38 -7.89 -11.51
N LYS A 69 -3.10 -8.79 -10.55
CA LYS A 69 -2.23 -9.96 -10.78
C LYS A 69 -2.76 -10.87 -11.89
N ASP A 70 -4.07 -11.11 -11.92
CA ASP A 70 -4.69 -11.97 -12.92
C ASP A 70 -4.64 -11.33 -14.33
N LEU A 71 -4.88 -10.02 -14.41
CA LEU A 71 -4.72 -9.25 -15.65
C LEU A 71 -3.29 -9.31 -16.18
N LEU A 72 -2.30 -9.04 -15.33
CA LEU A 72 -0.88 -9.07 -15.70
C LEU A 72 -0.42 -10.47 -16.17
N LYS A 73 -0.89 -11.54 -15.52
CA LYS A 73 -0.67 -12.92 -15.99
C LYS A 73 -1.30 -13.14 -17.36
N GLY A 74 -2.54 -12.70 -17.55
CA GLY A 74 -3.28 -12.86 -18.79
C GLY A 74 -2.59 -12.19 -19.98
N VAL A 75 -1.98 -11.03 -19.77
CA VAL A 75 -1.20 -10.32 -20.80
C VAL A 75 0.29 -10.67 -20.78
N ARG A 76 0.72 -11.63 -19.95
CA ARG A 76 2.10 -12.15 -19.82
C ARG A 76 3.12 -11.09 -19.37
N GLN A 77 2.70 -10.15 -18.55
CA GLN A 77 3.56 -9.10 -17.99
C GLN A 77 4.19 -9.55 -16.66
N TRP A 78 5.12 -10.51 -16.75
CA TRP A 78 5.72 -11.15 -15.57
C TRP A 78 6.55 -10.21 -14.70
N SER A 79 7.21 -9.22 -15.30
CA SER A 79 7.96 -8.20 -14.55
C SER A 79 7.04 -7.35 -13.67
N LEU A 80 5.94 -6.84 -14.26
CA LEU A 80 4.94 -6.06 -13.53
C LEU A 80 4.20 -6.91 -12.49
N PHE A 81 3.90 -8.16 -12.83
CA PHE A 81 3.35 -9.13 -11.88
C PHE A 81 4.26 -9.30 -10.65
N GLY A 82 5.58 -9.39 -10.85
CA GLY A 82 6.56 -9.45 -9.76
C GLY A 82 6.50 -8.23 -8.86
N LYS A 83 6.36 -7.02 -9.42
CA LYS A 83 6.21 -5.78 -8.66
C LYS A 83 4.94 -5.77 -7.81
N VAL A 84 3.80 -6.15 -8.39
CA VAL A 84 2.52 -6.24 -7.64
C VAL A 84 2.60 -7.28 -6.52
N LYS A 85 3.24 -8.42 -6.77
CA LYS A 85 3.44 -9.44 -5.73
C LYS A 85 4.34 -8.93 -4.59
N LYS A 86 5.41 -8.21 -4.91
CA LYS A 86 6.29 -7.57 -3.92
C LYS A 86 5.49 -6.57 -3.09
N PHE A 87 4.75 -5.68 -3.74
CA PHE A 87 3.86 -4.72 -3.10
C PHE A 87 2.92 -5.40 -2.09
N GLU A 88 2.22 -6.44 -2.52
CA GLU A 88 1.31 -7.20 -1.66
C GLU A 88 2.02 -7.84 -0.47
N SER A 89 3.19 -8.48 -0.69
CA SER A 89 3.92 -9.15 0.40
C SER A 89 4.43 -8.17 1.45
N THR A 90 4.95 -7.02 1.04
CA THR A 90 5.43 -5.97 1.95
C THR A 90 4.27 -5.41 2.79
N ARG A 91 3.08 -5.25 2.16
CA ARG A 91 1.88 -4.80 2.87
C ARG A 91 1.37 -5.82 3.88
N ILE A 92 1.37 -7.10 3.54
CA ILE A 92 0.99 -8.17 4.47
C ILE A 92 1.93 -8.19 5.68
N GLU A 93 3.25 -8.05 5.46
CA GLU A 93 4.25 -8.00 6.53
C GLU A 93 4.02 -6.78 7.44
N TYR A 94 3.81 -5.59 6.86
CA TYR A 94 3.51 -4.37 7.60
C TYR A 94 2.24 -4.52 8.44
N ASN A 95 1.14 -4.98 7.84
CA ASN A 95 -0.12 -5.15 8.56
C ASN A 95 0.02 -6.16 9.71
N GLY A 96 0.75 -7.25 9.49
CA GLY A 96 1.05 -8.22 10.56
C GLY A 96 1.83 -7.61 11.72
N LEU A 97 2.82 -6.77 11.41
CA LEU A 97 3.61 -6.05 12.40
C LEU A 97 2.74 -5.05 13.20
N ILE A 98 1.91 -4.27 12.53
CA ILE A 98 0.98 -3.32 13.16
C ILE A 98 -0.01 -4.05 14.08
N GLU A 99 -0.61 -5.15 13.63
CA GLU A 99 -1.53 -5.95 14.47
C GLU A 99 -0.85 -6.47 15.72
N GLN A 100 0.38 -6.97 15.60
CA GLN A 100 1.15 -7.44 16.77
C GLN A 100 1.44 -6.30 17.74
N ILE A 101 1.80 -5.11 17.25
CA ILE A 101 2.05 -3.93 18.08
C ILE A 101 0.76 -3.48 18.78
N ILE A 102 -0.36 -3.43 18.08
CA ILE A 102 -1.66 -3.08 18.66
C ILE A 102 -1.99 -4.00 19.82
N LEU A 103 -1.84 -5.32 19.64
CA LEU A 103 -2.12 -6.31 20.70
C LEU A 103 -1.26 -6.06 21.96
N VAL A 104 0.04 -5.84 21.79
CA VAL A 104 0.95 -5.61 22.91
C VAL A 104 0.66 -4.27 23.62
N LEU A 105 0.38 -3.21 22.86
CA LEU A 105 0.06 -1.91 23.43
C LEU A 105 -1.31 -1.89 24.13
N ASP A 106 -2.28 -2.68 23.63
CA ASP A 106 -3.59 -2.83 24.26
C ASP A 106 -3.47 -3.54 25.63
N GLU A 107 -2.58 -4.53 25.75
CA GLU A 107 -2.28 -5.20 27.01
C GLU A 107 -1.66 -4.27 28.07
N LEU A 108 -0.97 -3.20 27.66
CA LEU A 108 -0.41 -2.20 28.60
C LEU A 108 -1.50 -1.39 29.30
N ASN A 109 -2.69 -1.29 28.71
CA ASN A 109 -3.86 -0.57 29.23
C ASN A 109 -3.53 0.87 29.66
N ASP A 110 -2.67 1.56 28.92
CA ASP A 110 -2.19 2.93 29.20
C ASP A 110 -2.51 3.89 28.04
N MET A 111 -3.78 4.00 27.71
CA MET A 111 -4.28 4.86 26.62
C MET A 111 -3.93 6.33 26.80
N GLU A 112 -3.94 6.84 28.04
CA GLU A 112 -3.62 8.25 28.31
C GLU A 112 -2.19 8.57 27.90
N ARG A 113 -1.25 7.66 28.19
CA ARG A 113 0.16 7.80 27.79
C ARG A 113 0.33 7.72 26.26
N LEU A 114 -0.36 6.78 25.61
CA LEU A 114 -0.32 6.65 24.15
C LEU A 114 -0.85 7.91 23.46
N ILE A 115 -2.01 8.42 23.90
CA ILE A 115 -2.59 9.67 23.38
C ILE A 115 -1.62 10.84 23.61
N ALA A 116 -1.01 10.93 24.79
CA ALA A 116 -0.03 11.99 25.09
C ALA A 116 1.20 11.94 24.17
N ILE A 117 1.69 10.75 23.82
CA ILE A 117 2.79 10.57 22.85
C ILE A 117 2.35 11.03 21.45
N CYS A 118 1.15 10.69 21.03
CA CYS A 118 0.63 10.93 19.68
C CYS A 118 -0.03 12.31 19.52
N ARG A 119 -0.10 13.14 20.56
CA ARG A 119 -0.89 14.38 20.60
C ARG A 119 -0.57 15.36 19.47
N MET A 120 0.67 15.42 19.03
CA MET A 120 1.08 16.29 17.91
C MET A 120 0.62 15.77 16.53
N ALA A 121 0.32 14.46 16.44
CA ALA A 121 -0.10 13.80 15.21
C ALA A 121 -1.62 13.66 15.09
N ILE A 122 -2.34 13.82 16.20
CA ILE A 122 -3.81 13.72 16.26
C ILE A 122 -4.39 15.13 16.25
N ALA A 123 -5.31 15.42 15.33
CA ALA A 123 -6.08 16.66 15.40
C ALA A 123 -6.99 16.67 16.64
N GLU A 124 -7.07 17.79 17.37
CA GLU A 124 -7.91 17.92 18.59
C GLU A 124 -9.37 17.50 18.37
N ALA A 125 -9.89 17.71 17.14
CA ALA A 125 -11.27 17.34 16.78
C ALA A 125 -11.49 15.81 16.73
N ASN A 126 -10.44 15.01 16.61
CA ASN A 126 -10.51 13.56 16.42
C ASN A 126 -10.18 12.77 17.69
N GLU A 127 -9.67 13.45 18.74
CA GLU A 127 -9.30 12.81 20.01
C GLU A 127 -10.50 12.10 20.66
N SER A 128 -11.71 12.65 20.51
CA SER A 128 -12.96 12.07 21.03
C SER A 128 -13.37 10.74 20.37
N ASN A 129 -12.82 10.41 19.22
CA ASN A 129 -13.11 9.18 18.47
C ASN A 129 -12.19 8.04 18.84
N ILE A 130 -11.15 8.30 19.64
CA ILE A 130 -10.15 7.31 20.03
C ILE A 130 -10.60 6.61 21.31
N GLN A 131 -11.06 5.37 21.18
CA GLN A 131 -11.56 4.55 22.26
C GLN A 131 -10.60 3.44 22.71
N ASP A 132 -9.72 3.01 21.79
CA ASP A 132 -8.77 1.92 21.98
C ASP A 132 -7.51 2.14 21.12
N VAL A 133 -6.51 1.28 21.28
CA VAL A 133 -5.26 1.36 20.52
C VAL A 133 -5.50 1.24 19.02
N ARG A 134 -6.45 0.41 18.60
CA ARG A 134 -6.79 0.21 17.18
C ARG A 134 -7.37 1.48 16.55
N SER A 135 -8.28 2.16 17.23
CA SER A 135 -8.85 3.42 16.75
C SER A 135 -7.81 4.55 16.72
N LEU A 136 -6.87 4.56 17.69
CA LEU A 136 -5.71 5.46 17.68
C LEU A 136 -4.84 5.24 16.43
N PHE A 137 -4.44 3.99 16.15
CA PHE A 137 -3.61 3.66 15.00
C PHE A 137 -4.30 3.99 13.68
N LYS A 138 -5.60 3.73 13.57
CA LYS A 138 -6.41 4.10 12.41
C LYS A 138 -6.43 5.61 12.18
N GLU A 139 -6.53 6.42 13.26
CA GLU A 139 -6.48 7.86 13.14
C GLU A 139 -5.10 8.37 12.73
N LEU A 140 -4.02 7.74 13.22
CA LEU A 140 -2.65 8.05 12.81
C LEU A 140 -2.39 7.69 11.33
N GLU A 141 -3.01 6.62 10.82
CA GLU A 141 -2.97 6.27 9.40
C GLU A 141 -3.76 7.27 8.56
N ASN A 142 -4.96 7.66 8.99
CA ASN A 142 -5.79 8.66 8.31
C ASN A 142 -5.11 10.03 8.22
N SER A 143 -4.34 10.40 9.23
CA SER A 143 -3.56 11.66 9.28
C SER A 143 -2.21 11.56 8.57
N GLU A 144 -1.91 10.44 7.90
CA GLU A 144 -0.63 10.16 7.24
C GLU A 144 0.62 10.22 8.16
N CYS A 145 0.40 10.23 9.47
CA CYS A 145 1.48 10.21 10.47
C CYS A 145 2.03 8.81 10.74
N LEU A 146 1.26 7.78 10.38
CA LEU A 146 1.64 6.37 10.44
C LEU A 146 1.41 5.72 9.08
N GLY A 147 2.37 4.95 8.64
CA GLY A 147 2.30 4.20 7.39
C GLY A 147 3.59 3.47 7.13
N ILE A 148 3.60 2.64 6.11
CA ILE A 148 4.76 1.82 5.77
C ILE A 148 6.01 2.66 5.46
N ASP A 149 5.83 3.90 4.98
CA ASP A 149 6.89 4.88 4.68
C ASP A 149 7.15 5.84 5.84
N CYS A 150 6.28 5.85 6.84
CA CYS A 150 6.31 6.77 7.96
C CYS A 150 6.30 6.02 9.29
N LEU A 151 7.43 5.39 9.62
CA LEU A 151 7.60 4.57 10.83
C LEU A 151 8.18 5.36 12.02
N GLY A 152 8.49 6.65 11.83
CA GLY A 152 9.13 7.48 12.86
C GLY A 152 8.32 7.56 14.16
N LEU A 153 7.03 7.89 14.04
CA LEU A 153 6.13 7.96 15.19
C LEU A 153 5.94 6.59 15.87
N LEU A 154 5.86 5.51 15.09
CA LEU A 154 5.76 4.16 15.63
C LEU A 154 6.98 3.80 16.48
N LYS A 155 8.18 4.10 16.00
CA LYS A 155 9.43 3.91 16.76
C LYS A 155 9.46 4.77 18.04
N GLU A 156 8.94 5.99 17.99
CA GLU A 156 8.82 6.85 19.17
C GLU A 156 7.85 6.25 20.22
N ILE A 157 6.68 5.77 19.78
CA ILE A 157 5.70 5.09 20.64
C ILE A 157 6.38 3.89 21.33
N LEU A 158 7.00 3.00 20.55
CA LEU A 158 7.64 1.79 21.09
C LEU A 158 8.80 2.09 22.03
N THR A 159 9.57 3.13 21.76
CA THR A 159 10.65 3.60 22.64
C THR A 159 10.10 4.12 23.96
N LYS A 160 9.07 4.96 23.92
CA LYS A 160 8.47 5.55 25.11
C LYS A 160 7.67 4.55 25.96
N THR A 161 7.16 3.49 25.34
CA THR A 161 6.46 2.39 26.02
C THR A 161 7.40 1.22 26.42
N GLU A 162 8.71 1.39 26.19
CA GLU A 162 9.74 0.40 26.54
C GLU A 162 9.59 -0.96 25.83
N GLN A 163 8.99 -0.96 24.63
CA GLN A 163 8.76 -2.18 23.83
C GLN A 163 9.96 -2.44 22.88
N GLY A 164 11.12 -2.73 23.46
CA GLY A 164 12.39 -2.86 22.73
C GLY A 164 12.43 -4.01 21.70
N ASP A 165 11.68 -5.09 21.91
CA ASP A 165 11.63 -6.21 20.97
C ASP A 165 10.85 -5.81 19.71
N LEU A 166 9.67 -5.20 19.88
CA LEU A 166 8.87 -4.67 18.77
C LEU A 166 9.59 -3.54 18.02
N LEU A 167 10.33 -2.69 18.73
CA LEU A 167 11.15 -1.66 18.11
C LEU A 167 12.19 -2.28 17.15
N ARG A 168 12.86 -3.36 17.57
CA ARG A 168 13.81 -4.10 16.71
C ARG A 168 13.13 -4.73 15.49
N ASP A 169 11.91 -5.22 15.64
CA ASP A 169 11.15 -5.78 14.52
C ASP A 169 10.79 -4.70 13.49
N VAL A 170 10.36 -3.52 13.95
CA VAL A 170 10.09 -2.34 13.09
C VAL A 170 11.36 -1.87 12.36
N GLU A 171 12.48 -1.74 13.07
CA GLU A 171 13.78 -1.38 12.47
C GLU A 171 14.25 -2.44 11.46
N GLY A 172 14.05 -3.71 11.76
CA GLY A 172 14.36 -4.83 10.87
C GLY A 172 13.51 -4.80 9.59
N PHE A 173 12.22 -4.50 9.70
CA PHE A 173 11.33 -4.31 8.56
C PHE A 173 11.80 -3.14 7.69
N GLU A 174 12.04 -1.97 8.26
CA GLU A 174 12.53 -0.77 7.56
C GLU A 174 13.86 -1.04 6.84
N ALA A 175 14.81 -1.69 7.50
CA ALA A 175 16.11 -2.02 6.92
C ALA A 175 16.03 -3.03 5.75
N ARG A 176 15.11 -3.99 5.79
CA ARG A 176 14.87 -4.92 4.65
C ARG A 176 14.32 -4.16 3.46
N ARG A 177 13.33 -3.32 3.67
CA ARG A 177 12.68 -2.52 2.65
C ARG A 177 13.68 -1.57 1.96
N ASN A 178 14.46 -0.81 2.72
CA ASN A 178 15.44 0.13 2.18
C ASN A 178 16.49 -0.58 1.30
N ARG A 179 16.95 -1.78 1.70
CA ARG A 179 17.88 -2.58 0.88
C ARG A 179 17.27 -3.04 -0.44
N GLU A 180 15.99 -3.37 -0.44
CA GLU A 180 15.29 -3.80 -1.65
C GLU A 180 15.11 -2.65 -2.63
N ASP A 181 14.79 -1.45 -2.14
CA ASP A 181 14.62 -0.25 -2.97
C ASP A 181 15.96 0.22 -3.58
N GLU A 182 17.06 0.13 -2.83
CA GLU A 182 18.41 0.39 -3.36
C GLU A 182 18.79 -0.60 -4.47
N PHE A 183 18.43 -1.88 -4.32
CA PHE A 183 18.74 -2.90 -5.32
C PHE A 183 17.96 -2.70 -6.62
N GLU A 184 16.69 -2.32 -6.54
CA GLU A 184 15.85 -2.00 -7.70
C GLU A 184 16.36 -0.75 -8.42
N SER A 185 16.72 0.30 -7.68
CA SER A 185 17.28 1.54 -8.23
C SER A 185 18.57 1.29 -9.02
N ARG A 186 19.45 0.41 -8.55
CA ARG A 186 20.69 0.02 -9.25
C ARG A 186 20.43 -0.75 -10.55
N LYS A 187 19.43 -1.63 -10.59
CA LYS A 187 19.03 -2.36 -11.81
C LYS A 187 18.49 -1.42 -12.88
N GLY A 188 17.65 -0.43 -12.48
CA GLY A 188 17.11 0.55 -13.42
C GLY A 188 18.18 1.38 -14.12
N THR A 189 19.26 1.74 -13.41
CA THR A 189 20.35 2.54 -13.95
C THR A 189 21.24 1.74 -14.94
N GLN A 190 21.42 0.44 -14.73
CA GLN A 190 22.24 -0.39 -15.64
C GLN A 190 21.57 -0.65 -16.99
N VAL A 191 20.25 -0.73 -17.05
CA VAL A 191 19.51 -0.95 -18.31
C VAL A 191 19.56 0.32 -19.20
N SER A 192 19.60 1.51 -18.62
CA SER A 192 19.67 2.79 -19.37
C SER A 192 21.03 3.01 -20.03
N LEU A 193 22.13 2.48 -19.47
CA LEU A 193 23.48 2.63 -20.02
C LEU A 193 23.84 1.61 -21.14
N ALA A 194 23.04 0.56 -21.31
CA ALA A 194 23.26 -0.46 -22.32
C ALA A 194 22.62 -0.14 -23.69
N HIS A 195 21.91 1.00 -23.82
CA HIS A 195 21.19 1.41 -25.03
C HIS A 195 21.71 2.75 -25.62
N THR A 196 22.91 3.19 -25.19
CA THR A 196 23.70 4.25 -25.80
C THR A 196 24.93 3.71 -26.44
#